data_4cdf410f94e7990570e2f02aa1a4b39c
#
_entry.id   4cdf410f94e7990570e2f02aa1a4b39c
#
_cell.length_a   1.000
_cell.length_b   1.000
_cell.length_c   1.000
_cell.angle_alpha   90.00
_cell.angle_beta   90.00
_cell.angle_gamma   90.00
#
_symmetry.space_group_name_H-M   'P 1'
#
loop_
_entity.id
_entity.type
_entity.pdbx_description
1 polymer ?
#
loop_
_entity_poly.entity_id
_entity_poly.type
_entity_poly.pdbx_seq_one_letter_code
_entity_poly.pdbx_strand_id
1 'polypeptide(L)'
;MIEAYFHAAMQAVHGPLHWLPKEDGQIHRYHVPGDRAGTRNGAYALYSDGIASGWFGSFKETGGTTWHTWSSRKPSTPFELESIRRRVEQARRQREAEQLHRQQLAAAKSMRLYVFAVPAKASHPYLVNKGCQPHNLRQLESTLLVPLYHECKLVNLQRICPDGTKRFMFGGRVAGAYSPMGKAEPGKLIYVCEGWATGATIHEHTDAAVACAMNAGNLLAVGQQLRRIYPNSPLVIAGDDDRQTKGNPGRTSAERAAEQLGCGVMFPPWSGAEPINLSDFNDLKNWQEGY
;
A
#
# COMPACT_ATOMS: atom_id res chain seq x y z
N MET A 1 -26.24 -14.83 -23.90
CA MET A 1 -26.48 -13.50 -24.55
C MET A 1 -26.02 -12.31 -23.65
N ILE A 2 -26.36 -12.30 -22.37
CA ILE A 2 -25.93 -11.26 -21.40
C ILE A 2 -24.41 -11.22 -21.25
N GLU A 3 -23.79 -12.40 -21.13
CA GLU A 3 -22.32 -12.50 -21.00
C GLU A 3 -21.58 -11.88 -22.20
N ALA A 4 -22.13 -12.02 -23.41
CA ALA A 4 -21.51 -11.45 -24.61
C ALA A 4 -21.52 -9.92 -24.63
N TYR A 5 -22.62 -9.30 -24.19
CA TYR A 5 -22.70 -7.84 -24.08
C TYR A 5 -21.78 -7.29 -22.97
N PHE A 6 -21.75 -7.96 -21.81
CA PHE A 6 -20.87 -7.58 -20.75
C PHE A 6 -19.40 -7.79 -21.12
N HIS A 7 -19.09 -8.90 -21.81
CA HIS A 7 -17.76 -9.16 -22.35
C HIS A 7 -17.31 -8.10 -23.33
N ALA A 8 -18.18 -7.67 -24.25
CA ALA A 8 -17.88 -6.58 -25.18
C ALA A 8 -17.56 -5.27 -24.44
N ALA A 9 -18.29 -4.95 -23.38
CA ALA A 9 -18.00 -3.79 -22.53
C ALA A 9 -16.64 -3.90 -21.83
N MET A 10 -16.28 -5.09 -21.33
CA MET A 10 -14.95 -5.34 -20.73
C MET A 10 -13.84 -5.19 -21.79
N GLN A 11 -14.03 -5.74 -22.98
CA GLN A 11 -13.05 -5.64 -24.06
C GLN A 11 -12.84 -4.20 -24.56
N ALA A 12 -13.87 -3.38 -24.55
CA ALA A 12 -13.76 -1.97 -24.92
C ALA A 12 -12.83 -1.17 -24.00
N VAL A 13 -12.65 -1.62 -22.76
CA VAL A 13 -11.80 -0.94 -21.76
C VAL A 13 -10.43 -1.62 -21.63
N HIS A 14 -10.40 -2.96 -21.56
CA HIS A 14 -9.19 -3.71 -21.21
C HIS A 14 -8.52 -4.40 -22.42
N GLY A 15 -9.11 -4.30 -23.62
CA GLY A 15 -8.63 -5.01 -24.81
C GLY A 15 -9.14 -6.44 -24.93
N PRO A 16 -8.63 -7.26 -25.87
CA PRO A 16 -9.18 -8.55 -26.21
C PRO A 16 -9.10 -9.55 -25.05
N LEU A 17 -10.24 -10.16 -24.72
CA LEU A 17 -10.39 -11.22 -23.73
C LEU A 17 -10.87 -12.49 -24.42
N HIS A 18 -10.18 -13.62 -24.25
CA HIS A 18 -10.44 -14.89 -24.95
C HIS A 18 -11.30 -15.88 -24.15
N TRP A 19 -12.13 -15.38 -23.24
CA TRP A 19 -13.01 -16.16 -22.38
C TRP A 19 -14.31 -15.36 -22.12
N LEU A 20 -15.40 -16.06 -21.78
CA LEU A 20 -16.67 -15.41 -21.46
C LEU A 20 -16.83 -15.23 -19.94
N PRO A 21 -17.39 -14.10 -19.49
CA PRO A 21 -17.68 -13.87 -18.08
C PRO A 21 -18.81 -14.79 -17.60
N LYS A 22 -18.72 -15.24 -16.34
CA LYS A 22 -19.76 -16.02 -15.69
C LYS A 22 -20.78 -15.10 -15.03
N GLU A 23 -22.06 -15.40 -15.20
CA GLU A 23 -23.19 -14.61 -14.66
C GLU A 23 -23.71 -15.16 -13.32
N ASP A 24 -22.80 -15.58 -12.43
CA ASP A 24 -23.13 -16.20 -11.14
C ASP A 24 -23.12 -15.21 -9.95
N GLY A 25 -22.94 -13.93 -10.23
CA GLY A 25 -22.86 -12.86 -9.21
C GLY A 25 -21.63 -12.90 -8.31
N GLN A 26 -20.71 -13.85 -8.56
CA GLN A 26 -19.48 -13.96 -7.78
C GLN A 26 -18.36 -13.10 -8.35
N ILE A 27 -17.36 -12.79 -7.50
CA ILE A 27 -16.19 -12.03 -7.93
C ILE A 27 -15.20 -12.96 -8.61
N HIS A 28 -14.98 -12.74 -9.89
CA HIS A 28 -13.98 -13.44 -10.68
C HIS A 28 -12.75 -12.58 -10.94
N ARG A 29 -11.58 -13.21 -10.86
CA ARG A 29 -10.31 -12.56 -11.16
C ARG A 29 -9.82 -12.98 -12.53
N TYR A 30 -9.29 -12.03 -13.31
CA TYR A 30 -8.77 -12.29 -14.65
C TYR A 30 -7.46 -11.54 -14.92
N HIS A 31 -6.75 -11.99 -15.93
CA HIS A 31 -5.56 -11.30 -16.45
C HIS A 31 -6.00 -10.16 -17.38
N VAL A 32 -5.50 -8.96 -17.11
CA VAL A 32 -5.74 -7.79 -17.99
C VAL A 32 -4.68 -7.78 -19.08
N PRO A 33 -5.06 -7.69 -20.37
CA PRO A 33 -4.10 -7.58 -21.48
C PRO A 33 -3.09 -6.44 -21.24
N GLY A 34 -1.81 -6.72 -21.50
CA GLY A 34 -0.72 -5.78 -21.22
C GLY A 34 -0.12 -5.86 -19.80
N ASP A 35 -0.70 -6.64 -18.92
CA ASP A 35 -0.11 -6.91 -17.61
C ASP A 35 0.98 -8.00 -17.69
N ARG A 36 1.85 -8.06 -16.68
CA ARG A 36 2.85 -9.13 -16.56
C ARG A 36 2.15 -10.50 -16.59
N ALA A 37 2.70 -11.42 -17.37
CA ALA A 37 2.18 -12.78 -17.48
C ALA A 37 1.97 -13.44 -16.10
N GLY A 38 0.85 -14.17 -15.94
CA GLY A 38 0.47 -14.85 -14.71
C GLY A 38 -0.18 -13.95 -13.64
N THR A 39 -0.28 -12.65 -13.85
CA THR A 39 -1.02 -11.76 -12.94
C THR A 39 -2.53 -11.83 -13.17
N ARG A 40 -3.32 -11.60 -12.12
CA ARG A 40 -4.79 -11.50 -12.18
C ARG A 40 -5.24 -10.22 -11.50
N ASN A 41 -4.86 -9.07 -12.09
CA ASN A 41 -5.17 -7.75 -11.55
C ASN A 41 -6.60 -7.32 -11.88
N GLY A 42 -7.23 -7.86 -12.93
CA GLY A 42 -8.63 -7.61 -13.23
C GLY A 42 -9.58 -8.35 -12.29
N ALA A 43 -10.74 -7.76 -12.06
CA ALA A 43 -11.86 -8.40 -11.37
C ALA A 43 -13.18 -7.96 -11.98
N TYR A 44 -14.17 -8.85 -11.97
CA TYR A 44 -15.55 -8.55 -12.38
C TYR A 44 -16.55 -9.32 -11.53
N ALA A 45 -17.80 -8.86 -11.53
CA ALA A 45 -18.97 -9.65 -11.18
C ALA A 45 -20.11 -9.31 -12.13
N LEU A 46 -20.87 -10.32 -12.55
CA LEU A 46 -22.02 -10.19 -13.45
C LEU A 46 -23.23 -10.89 -12.82
N TYR A 47 -24.33 -10.15 -12.73
CA TYR A 47 -25.61 -10.59 -12.21
C TYR A 47 -26.62 -10.66 -13.35
N SER A 48 -27.32 -11.76 -13.51
CA SER A 48 -28.30 -11.97 -14.59
C SER A 48 -29.77 -11.82 -14.14
N ASP A 49 -30.02 -11.82 -12.85
CA ASP A 49 -31.35 -11.73 -12.28
C ASP A 49 -31.94 -10.30 -12.43
N GLY A 50 -33.14 -10.17 -12.97
CA GLY A 50 -33.82 -8.92 -13.25
C GLY A 50 -33.15 -8.10 -14.37
N ILE A 51 -32.77 -6.84 -14.11
CA ILE A 51 -31.91 -6.09 -15.04
C ILE A 51 -30.50 -6.64 -14.87
N ALA A 52 -30.01 -7.31 -15.90
CA ALA A 52 -28.63 -7.81 -15.87
C ALA A 52 -27.67 -6.63 -15.71
N SER A 53 -26.80 -6.76 -14.70
CA SER A 53 -25.88 -5.70 -14.31
C SER A 53 -24.56 -6.29 -13.83
N GLY A 54 -23.50 -5.52 -13.89
CA GLY A 54 -22.20 -5.97 -13.46
C GLY A 54 -21.24 -4.81 -13.25
N TRP A 55 -20.06 -5.17 -12.78
CA TRP A 55 -18.94 -4.25 -12.66
C TRP A 55 -17.64 -4.98 -13.01
N PHE A 56 -16.66 -4.24 -13.49
CA PHE A 56 -15.32 -4.74 -13.78
C PHE A 56 -14.29 -3.62 -13.62
N GLY A 57 -13.02 -3.99 -13.47
CA GLY A 57 -11.93 -3.04 -13.33
C GLY A 57 -10.60 -3.73 -13.06
N SER A 58 -9.52 -2.93 -12.91
CA SER A 58 -8.18 -3.41 -12.61
C SER A 58 -7.64 -2.76 -11.34
N PHE A 59 -6.92 -3.55 -10.53
CA PHE A 59 -6.22 -3.07 -9.34
C PHE A 59 -4.87 -2.38 -9.64
N LYS A 60 -4.45 -2.36 -10.93
CA LYS A 60 -3.19 -1.78 -11.38
C LYS A 60 -3.34 -0.35 -11.90
N GLU A 61 -4.54 0.09 -12.19
CA GLU A 61 -4.77 1.44 -12.71
C GLU A 61 -4.33 2.49 -11.67
N THR A 62 -3.36 3.29 -12.08
CA THR A 62 -2.70 4.30 -11.26
C THR A 62 -3.68 5.41 -10.90
N GLY A 63 -3.85 5.68 -9.61
CA GLY A 63 -4.67 6.80 -9.11
C GLY A 63 -5.98 6.41 -8.44
N GLY A 64 -6.22 5.14 -8.26
CA GLY A 64 -7.44 4.58 -7.69
C GLY A 64 -8.09 3.61 -8.65
N THR A 65 -8.62 2.56 -8.11
CA THR A 65 -9.25 1.49 -8.87
C THR A 65 -10.45 2.05 -9.64
N THR A 66 -10.34 2.24 -10.94
CA THR A 66 -11.47 2.65 -11.78
C THR A 66 -12.37 1.44 -11.99
N TRP A 67 -13.49 1.43 -11.29
CA TRP A 67 -14.51 0.40 -11.46
C TRP A 67 -15.55 0.88 -12.46
N HIS A 68 -15.69 0.12 -13.56
CA HIS A 68 -16.71 0.33 -14.57
C HIS A 68 -17.98 -0.42 -14.17
N THR A 69 -19.11 0.26 -14.21
CA THR A 69 -20.42 -0.35 -14.02
C THR A 69 -21.10 -0.56 -15.37
N TRP A 70 -21.76 -1.68 -15.51
CA TRP A 70 -22.51 -2.04 -16.71
C TRP A 70 -23.92 -2.50 -16.36
N SER A 71 -24.88 -2.21 -17.21
CA SER A 71 -26.22 -2.79 -17.13
C SER A 71 -26.79 -3.01 -18.53
N SER A 72 -27.58 -4.05 -18.71
CA SER A 72 -28.17 -4.42 -19.99
C SER A 72 -29.17 -3.37 -20.50
N ARG A 73 -29.80 -2.62 -19.61
CA ARG A 73 -30.67 -1.47 -19.89
C ARG A 73 -30.72 -0.53 -18.68
N LYS A 74 -31.16 0.68 -18.91
CA LYS A 74 -31.46 1.60 -17.79
C LYS A 74 -32.69 1.12 -17.01
N PRO A 75 -32.72 1.27 -15.69
CA PRO A 75 -33.91 0.98 -14.90
C PRO A 75 -35.05 1.91 -15.33
N SER A 76 -36.26 1.36 -15.54
CA SER A 76 -37.43 2.10 -15.99
C SER A 76 -38.41 2.41 -14.86
N THR A 77 -38.23 1.75 -13.71
CA THR A 77 -39.08 1.99 -12.52
C THR A 77 -38.24 2.30 -11.27
N PRO A 78 -38.81 3.05 -10.30
CA PRO A 78 -38.16 3.27 -9.02
C PRO A 78 -37.79 1.97 -8.28
N PHE A 79 -38.61 0.93 -8.40
CA PHE A 79 -38.40 -0.38 -7.81
C PHE A 79 -37.16 -1.08 -8.38
N GLU A 80 -36.99 -1.04 -9.70
CA GLU A 80 -35.80 -1.60 -10.36
C GLU A 80 -34.52 -0.87 -9.92
N LEU A 81 -34.56 0.46 -9.83
CA LEU A 81 -33.45 1.28 -9.37
C LEU A 81 -33.06 0.93 -7.93
N GLU A 82 -34.04 0.79 -7.06
CA GLU A 82 -33.82 0.41 -5.66
C GLU A 82 -33.25 -1.01 -5.53
N SER A 83 -33.73 -1.95 -6.34
CA SER A 83 -33.21 -3.33 -6.38
C SER A 83 -31.72 -3.35 -6.78
N ILE A 84 -31.32 -2.58 -7.80
CA ILE A 84 -29.91 -2.46 -8.20
C ILE A 84 -29.09 -1.85 -7.07
N ARG A 85 -29.55 -0.77 -6.44
CA ARG A 85 -28.84 -0.13 -5.30
C ARG A 85 -28.62 -1.12 -4.16
N ARG A 86 -29.63 -1.88 -3.78
CA ARG A 86 -29.50 -2.91 -2.72
C ARG A 86 -28.46 -3.97 -3.04
N ARG A 87 -28.40 -4.45 -4.29
CA ARG A 87 -27.39 -5.42 -4.74
C ARG A 87 -25.99 -4.85 -4.69
N VAL A 88 -25.79 -3.65 -5.21
CA VAL A 88 -24.48 -2.97 -5.16
C VAL A 88 -24.02 -2.83 -3.71
N GLU A 89 -24.90 -2.41 -2.82
CA GLU A 89 -24.61 -2.26 -1.40
C GLU A 89 -24.30 -3.61 -0.73
N GLN A 90 -25.08 -4.65 -1.03
CA GLN A 90 -24.82 -6.00 -0.51
C GLN A 90 -23.48 -6.55 -1.00
N ALA A 91 -23.16 -6.41 -2.30
CA ALA A 91 -21.88 -6.82 -2.85
C ALA A 91 -20.71 -6.05 -2.25
N ARG A 92 -20.89 -4.74 -1.96
CA ARG A 92 -19.91 -3.93 -1.26
C ARG A 92 -19.65 -4.46 0.15
N ARG A 93 -20.71 -4.68 0.93
CA ARG A 93 -20.61 -5.21 2.31
C ARG A 93 -19.95 -6.57 2.35
N GLN A 94 -20.28 -7.46 1.41
CA GLN A 94 -19.66 -8.77 1.33
C GLN A 94 -18.15 -8.65 1.05
N ARG A 95 -17.73 -7.81 0.10
CA ARG A 95 -16.31 -7.57 -0.20
C ARG A 95 -15.56 -6.98 1.00
N GLU A 96 -16.16 -6.02 1.69
CA GLU A 96 -15.59 -5.40 2.89
C GLU A 96 -15.42 -6.45 4.01
N ALA A 97 -16.43 -7.32 4.22
CA ALA A 97 -16.36 -8.40 5.19
C ALA A 97 -15.27 -9.44 4.86
N GLU A 98 -15.18 -9.86 3.60
CA GLU A 98 -14.13 -10.78 3.14
C GLU A 98 -12.73 -10.17 3.26
N GLN A 99 -12.58 -8.88 2.94
CA GLN A 99 -11.33 -8.16 3.11
C GLN A 99 -10.93 -8.08 4.58
N LEU A 100 -11.87 -7.70 5.45
CA LEU A 100 -11.64 -7.63 6.90
C LEU A 100 -11.23 -9.00 7.47
N HIS A 101 -11.94 -10.06 7.08
CA HIS A 101 -11.60 -11.42 7.51
C HIS A 101 -10.18 -11.83 7.08
N ARG A 102 -9.80 -11.58 5.83
CA ARG A 102 -8.43 -11.83 5.35
C ARG A 102 -7.38 -11.03 6.13
N GLN A 103 -7.68 -9.76 6.42
CA GLN A 103 -6.79 -8.91 7.22
C GLN A 103 -6.64 -9.45 8.65
N GLN A 104 -7.71 -9.92 9.28
CA GLN A 104 -7.65 -10.52 10.62
C GLN A 104 -6.80 -11.80 10.66
N LEU A 105 -6.95 -12.69 9.65
CA LEU A 105 -6.12 -13.89 9.54
C LEU A 105 -4.64 -13.54 9.34
N ALA A 106 -4.35 -12.56 8.48
CA ALA A 106 -2.98 -12.09 8.26
C ALA A 106 -2.38 -11.44 9.51
N ALA A 107 -3.15 -10.65 10.26
CA ALA A 107 -2.72 -10.04 11.51
C ALA A 107 -2.41 -11.11 12.59
N ALA A 108 -3.28 -12.10 12.76
CA ALA A 108 -3.06 -13.22 13.67
C ALA A 108 -1.79 -14.01 13.32
N LYS A 109 -1.57 -14.30 12.03
CA LYS A 109 -0.36 -14.96 11.55
C LYS A 109 0.89 -14.08 11.78
N SER A 110 0.78 -12.78 11.51
CA SER A 110 1.85 -11.81 11.72
C SER A 110 2.26 -11.75 13.20
N MET A 111 1.28 -11.67 14.11
CA MET A 111 1.53 -11.67 15.54
C MET A 111 2.26 -12.93 16.00
N ARG A 112 1.82 -14.11 15.55
CA ARG A 112 2.49 -15.39 15.89
C ARG A 112 3.94 -15.39 15.43
N LEU A 113 4.21 -15.03 14.16
CA LEU A 113 5.59 -14.98 13.64
C LEU A 113 6.44 -13.98 14.40
N TYR A 114 5.90 -12.79 14.72
CA TYR A 114 6.63 -11.74 15.41
C TYR A 114 6.98 -12.12 16.85
N VAL A 115 6.09 -12.79 17.56
CA VAL A 115 6.32 -13.26 18.95
C VAL A 115 7.38 -14.36 19.00
N PHE A 116 7.37 -15.29 18.05
CA PHE A 116 8.36 -16.39 17.99
C PHE A 116 9.73 -15.96 17.43
N ALA A 117 9.80 -14.85 16.73
CA ALA A 117 11.05 -14.35 16.17
C ALA A 117 11.95 -13.76 17.28
N VAL A 118 13.25 -13.86 17.11
CA VAL A 118 14.26 -13.26 18.00
C VAL A 118 14.57 -11.81 17.60
N PRO A 119 15.16 -10.97 18.47
CA PRO A 119 15.68 -9.67 18.04
C PRO A 119 16.60 -9.79 16.84
N ALA A 120 16.49 -8.88 15.88
CA ALA A 120 17.31 -8.92 14.68
C ALA A 120 18.78 -8.66 15.00
N LYS A 121 19.67 -9.39 14.31
CA LYS A 121 21.12 -9.22 14.44
C LYS A 121 21.57 -8.05 13.56
N ALA A 122 22.42 -7.17 14.07
CA ALA A 122 23.02 -6.08 13.28
C ALA A 122 23.86 -6.59 12.09
N SER A 123 24.34 -7.84 12.16
CA SER A 123 25.08 -8.51 11.07
C SER A 123 24.19 -9.04 9.94
N HIS A 124 22.86 -8.81 9.98
CA HIS A 124 22.00 -9.23 8.88
C HIS A 124 22.38 -8.49 7.57
N PRO A 125 22.55 -9.19 6.42
CA PRO A 125 23.08 -8.60 5.19
C PRO A 125 22.36 -7.32 4.74
N TYR A 126 21.04 -7.28 4.86
CA TYR A 126 20.26 -6.08 4.54
C TYR A 126 20.62 -4.88 5.45
N LEU A 127 20.79 -5.10 6.75
CA LEU A 127 21.14 -4.04 7.71
C LEU A 127 22.55 -3.52 7.48
N VAL A 128 23.49 -4.43 7.22
CA VAL A 128 24.87 -4.08 6.87
C VAL A 128 24.90 -3.26 5.59
N ASN A 129 24.21 -3.71 4.52
CA ASN A 129 24.15 -3.00 3.24
C ASN A 129 23.48 -1.62 3.33
N LYS A 130 22.52 -1.45 4.26
CA LYS A 130 21.84 -0.17 4.51
C LYS A 130 22.53 0.69 5.59
N GLY A 131 23.57 0.20 6.25
CA GLY A 131 24.27 0.91 7.31
C GLY A 131 23.35 1.30 8.48
N CYS A 132 22.35 0.47 8.81
CA CYS A 132 21.33 0.76 9.81
C CYS A 132 21.37 -0.18 11.00
N GLN A 133 21.05 0.32 12.19
CA GLN A 133 20.82 -0.51 13.37
C GLN A 133 19.50 -1.28 13.26
N PRO A 134 19.34 -2.45 13.91
CA PRO A 134 18.14 -3.27 13.82
C PRO A 134 16.90 -2.65 14.48
N HIS A 135 17.05 -1.72 15.42
CA HIS A 135 15.94 -1.10 16.17
C HIS A 135 14.94 -2.14 16.70
N ASN A 136 13.66 -1.99 16.35
CA ASN A 136 12.55 -2.85 16.76
C ASN A 136 12.34 -4.07 15.83
N LEU A 137 13.26 -4.34 14.91
CA LEU A 137 13.13 -5.49 14.01
C LEU A 137 13.31 -6.80 14.76
N ARG A 138 12.59 -7.80 14.32
CA ARG A 138 12.83 -9.18 14.71
C ARG A 138 13.32 -10.00 13.51
N GLN A 139 13.92 -11.13 13.78
CA GLN A 139 14.47 -12.02 12.77
C GLN A 139 13.94 -13.44 12.99
N LEU A 140 13.44 -14.02 11.92
CA LEU A 140 13.07 -15.43 11.85
C LEU A 140 13.97 -16.08 10.79
N GLU A 141 14.85 -16.99 11.24
CA GLU A 141 15.91 -17.55 10.38
C GLU A 141 16.75 -16.45 9.72
N SER A 142 16.74 -16.37 8.38
CA SER A 142 17.43 -15.35 7.60
C SER A 142 16.57 -14.16 7.19
N THR A 143 15.34 -14.06 7.69
CA THR A 143 14.37 -13.04 7.25
C THR A 143 14.12 -12.04 8.37
N LEU A 144 14.28 -10.75 8.09
CA LEU A 144 13.84 -9.67 8.97
C LEU A 144 12.32 -9.49 8.93
N LEU A 145 11.75 -9.20 10.08
CA LEU A 145 10.33 -8.92 10.26
C LEU A 145 10.16 -7.48 10.72
N VAL A 146 9.64 -6.64 9.82
CA VAL A 146 9.28 -5.25 10.09
C VAL A 146 7.82 -5.23 10.53
N PRO A 147 7.51 -4.87 11.78
CA PRO A 147 6.12 -4.85 12.26
C PRO A 147 5.37 -3.62 11.73
N LEU A 148 4.15 -3.83 11.25
CA LEU A 148 3.24 -2.76 10.85
C LEU A 148 2.08 -2.66 11.83
N TYR A 149 1.89 -1.46 12.37
CA TYR A 149 0.83 -1.16 13.33
C TYR A 149 -0.24 -0.25 12.73
N HIS A 150 -1.48 -0.48 13.10
CA HIS A 150 -2.60 0.41 12.88
C HIS A 150 -3.39 0.50 14.18
N GLU A 151 -3.64 1.72 14.69
CA GLU A 151 -4.31 1.94 15.98
C GLU A 151 -3.70 1.09 17.12
N CYS A 152 -2.38 1.12 17.25
CA CYS A 152 -1.60 0.38 18.24
C CYS A 152 -1.69 -1.16 18.14
N LYS A 153 -2.34 -1.72 17.12
CA LYS A 153 -2.42 -3.16 16.88
C LYS A 153 -1.48 -3.57 15.76
N LEU A 154 -0.74 -4.67 15.95
CA LEU A 154 0.05 -5.27 14.88
C LEU A 154 -0.91 -5.89 13.86
N VAL A 155 -0.90 -5.35 12.64
CA VAL A 155 -1.84 -5.74 11.57
C VAL A 155 -1.17 -6.44 10.40
N ASN A 156 0.15 -6.30 10.27
CA ASN A 156 0.90 -6.89 9.17
C ASN A 156 2.39 -6.99 9.54
N LEU A 157 3.14 -7.72 8.71
CA LEU A 157 4.60 -7.71 8.68
C LEU A 157 5.07 -7.47 7.26
N GLN A 158 6.11 -6.65 7.08
CA GLN A 158 6.94 -6.72 5.89
C GLN A 158 8.12 -7.64 6.19
N ARG A 159 8.34 -8.64 5.36
CA ARG A 159 9.47 -9.55 5.43
C ARG A 159 10.56 -9.05 4.49
N ILE A 160 11.79 -8.96 4.99
CA ILE A 160 12.96 -8.54 4.19
C ILE A 160 13.95 -9.69 4.20
N CYS A 161 14.24 -10.20 3.00
CA CYS A 161 15.25 -11.26 2.81
C CYS A 161 16.68 -10.68 2.80
N PRO A 162 17.73 -11.51 2.94
CA PRO A 162 19.13 -11.07 2.88
C PRO A 162 19.49 -10.31 1.59
N ASP A 163 18.85 -10.65 0.48
CA ASP A 163 19.02 -10.00 -0.83
C ASP A 163 18.28 -8.65 -0.96
N GLY A 164 17.62 -8.19 0.11
CA GLY A 164 16.83 -6.96 0.12
C GLY A 164 15.40 -7.11 -0.44
N THR A 165 14.99 -8.29 -0.90
CA THR A 165 13.62 -8.53 -1.37
C THR A 165 12.61 -8.32 -0.25
N LYS A 166 11.63 -7.45 -0.49
CA LYS A 166 10.60 -7.05 0.48
C LYS A 166 9.23 -7.60 0.09
N ARG A 167 8.51 -8.23 1.03
CA ARG A 167 7.15 -8.74 0.80
C ARG A 167 6.30 -8.59 2.05
N PHE A 168 5.10 -8.06 1.90
CA PHE A 168 4.10 -8.09 2.98
C PHE A 168 3.52 -9.48 3.18
N MET A 169 2.96 -9.71 4.38
CA MET A 169 2.10 -10.89 4.56
C MET A 169 0.87 -10.76 3.67
N PHE A 170 0.59 -11.82 2.93
CA PHE A 170 -0.55 -11.83 2.01
C PHE A 170 -1.87 -11.58 2.74
N GLY A 171 -2.67 -10.68 2.20
CA GLY A 171 -3.96 -10.28 2.76
C GLY A 171 -3.88 -9.34 3.96
N GLY A 172 -2.68 -9.00 4.45
CA GLY A 172 -2.51 -8.09 5.57
C GLY A 172 -2.80 -6.63 5.19
N ARG A 173 -3.26 -5.86 6.17
CA ARG A 173 -3.53 -4.42 6.00
C ARG A 173 -2.21 -3.66 5.80
N VAL A 174 -2.18 -2.79 4.82
CA VAL A 174 -1.09 -1.82 4.60
C VAL A 174 -1.62 -0.39 4.72
N ALA A 175 -2.82 -0.13 4.17
CA ALA A 175 -3.42 1.20 4.20
C ALA A 175 -3.56 1.77 5.62
N GLY A 176 -2.91 2.89 5.88
CA GLY A 176 -2.82 3.56 7.17
C GLY A 176 -1.96 2.83 8.21
N ALA A 177 -1.37 1.67 7.89
CA ALA A 177 -0.46 0.99 8.80
C ALA A 177 0.98 1.50 8.59
N TYR A 178 1.76 1.56 9.66
CA TYR A 178 3.14 2.01 9.63
C TYR A 178 4.04 1.23 10.59
N SER A 179 5.33 1.24 10.35
CA SER A 179 6.32 0.75 11.32
C SER A 179 6.86 1.93 12.12
N PRO A 180 6.63 1.99 13.45
CA PRO A 180 7.14 3.06 14.28
C PRO A 180 8.62 2.86 14.59
N MET A 181 9.35 3.97 14.71
CA MET A 181 10.74 3.99 15.15
C MET A 181 10.93 5.15 16.14
N GLY A 182 11.64 4.91 17.22
CA GLY A 182 11.69 5.83 18.33
C GLY A 182 10.35 5.94 19.08
N LYS A 183 10.30 6.79 20.09
CA LYS A 183 9.11 7.03 20.91
C LYS A 183 8.45 8.33 20.50
N ALA A 184 7.24 8.26 19.95
CA ALA A 184 6.44 9.45 19.70
C ALA A 184 5.89 10.01 21.02
N GLU A 185 6.11 11.30 21.24
CA GLU A 185 5.63 12.04 22.42
C GLU A 185 4.73 13.20 21.98
N PRO A 186 3.67 13.52 22.74
CA PRO A 186 2.81 14.67 22.43
C PRO A 186 3.59 15.98 22.29
N GLY A 187 3.34 16.72 21.24
CA GLY A 187 4.00 18.01 20.95
C GLY A 187 5.41 17.89 20.37
N LYS A 188 6.00 16.71 20.30
CA LYS A 188 7.30 16.51 19.65
C LYS A 188 7.14 16.22 18.16
N LEU A 189 8.17 16.56 17.39
CA LEU A 189 8.23 16.33 15.96
C LEU A 189 8.17 14.84 15.63
N ILE A 190 7.36 14.49 14.62
CA ILE A 190 7.28 13.14 14.07
C ILE A 190 7.53 13.21 12.56
N TYR A 191 8.49 12.43 12.08
CA TYR A 191 8.69 12.25 10.65
C TYR A 191 7.83 11.12 10.11
N VAL A 192 7.39 11.26 8.85
CA VAL A 192 6.72 10.20 8.10
C VAL A 192 7.52 9.97 6.82
N CYS A 193 8.03 8.78 6.62
CA CYS A 193 8.82 8.42 5.43
C CYS A 193 8.27 7.19 4.73
N GLU A 194 8.77 6.90 3.53
CA GLU A 194 8.34 5.74 2.77
C GLU A 194 8.95 4.46 3.32
N GLY A 195 10.27 4.35 3.30
CA GLY A 195 10.99 3.11 3.57
C GLY A 195 11.44 2.94 5.02
N TRP A 196 11.62 1.69 5.45
CA TRP A 196 12.14 1.41 6.79
C TRP A 196 13.60 1.89 6.96
N ALA A 197 14.47 1.69 5.94
CA ALA A 197 15.87 2.13 6.00
C ALA A 197 15.98 3.66 6.04
N THR A 198 15.15 4.36 5.24
CA THR A 198 15.03 5.82 5.28
C THR A 198 14.64 6.27 6.68
N GLY A 199 13.66 5.60 7.31
CA GLY A 199 13.23 5.90 8.67
C GLY A 199 14.32 5.65 9.71
N ALA A 200 15.09 4.56 9.58
CA ALA A 200 16.23 4.27 10.45
C ALA A 200 17.28 5.37 10.37
N THR A 201 17.65 5.78 9.15
CA THR A 201 18.61 6.86 8.92
C THR A 201 18.15 8.18 9.56
N ILE A 202 16.89 8.56 9.37
CA ILE A 202 16.34 9.79 9.96
C ILE A 202 16.36 9.72 11.49
N HIS A 203 15.91 8.58 12.06
CA HIS A 203 15.88 8.39 13.51
C HIS A 203 17.29 8.42 14.11
N GLU A 204 18.23 7.69 13.52
CA GLU A 204 19.63 7.61 14.00
C GLU A 204 20.33 8.98 13.96
N HIS A 205 19.94 9.84 13.01
CA HIS A 205 20.53 11.16 12.86
C HIS A 205 19.86 12.25 13.73
N THR A 206 18.56 12.12 14.00
CA THR A 206 17.76 13.19 14.65
C THR A 206 17.25 12.84 16.04
N ASP A 207 17.29 11.56 16.43
CA ASP A 207 16.62 10.98 17.62
C ASP A 207 15.09 11.22 17.67
N ALA A 208 14.50 11.76 16.59
CA ALA A 208 13.07 12.00 16.51
C ALA A 208 12.29 10.71 16.21
N ALA A 209 11.03 10.70 16.60
CA ALA A 209 10.13 9.60 16.22
C ALA A 209 9.86 9.60 14.72
N VAL A 210 9.85 8.40 14.12
CA VAL A 210 9.59 8.21 12.70
C VAL A 210 8.50 7.16 12.49
N ALA A 211 7.57 7.43 11.59
CA ALA A 211 6.56 6.48 11.10
C ALA A 211 6.88 6.09 9.65
N CYS A 212 7.36 4.86 9.45
CA CYS A 212 7.64 4.35 8.11
C CYS A 212 6.34 3.83 7.48
N ALA A 213 5.85 4.51 6.44
CA ALA A 213 4.57 4.21 5.77
C ALA A 213 4.64 3.01 4.82
N MET A 214 5.83 2.51 4.53
CA MET A 214 6.16 1.34 3.73
C MET A 214 5.91 1.46 2.22
N ASN A 215 5.32 2.54 1.75
CA ASN A 215 5.20 2.94 0.34
C ASN A 215 4.69 4.37 0.21
N ALA A 216 4.98 5.05 -0.92
CA ALA A 216 4.62 6.43 -1.20
C ALA A 216 3.10 6.69 -1.11
N GLY A 217 2.27 5.76 -1.63
CA GLY A 217 0.81 5.90 -1.63
C GLY A 217 0.17 5.85 -0.23
N ASN A 218 0.92 5.46 0.80
CA ASN A 218 0.44 5.34 2.17
C ASN A 218 0.82 6.52 3.07
N LEU A 219 1.67 7.44 2.60
CA LEU A 219 2.15 8.60 3.38
C LEU A 219 0.99 9.43 3.95
N LEU A 220 0.02 9.78 3.11
CA LEU A 220 -1.15 10.54 3.52
C LEU A 220 -1.98 9.81 4.60
N ALA A 221 -2.29 8.54 4.38
CA ALA A 221 -3.12 7.76 5.31
C ALA A 221 -2.45 7.58 6.68
N VAL A 222 -1.13 7.40 6.70
CA VAL A 222 -0.33 7.35 7.93
C VAL A 222 -0.31 8.71 8.61
N GLY A 223 -0.05 9.80 7.88
CA GLY A 223 -0.08 11.16 8.42
C GLY A 223 -1.44 11.52 9.03
N GLN A 224 -2.55 11.17 8.37
CA GLN A 224 -3.91 11.35 8.91
C GLN A 224 -4.13 10.59 10.21
N GLN A 225 -3.62 9.37 10.32
CA GLN A 225 -3.68 8.59 11.55
C GLN A 225 -2.86 9.25 12.67
N LEU A 226 -1.64 9.71 12.39
CA LEU A 226 -0.80 10.39 13.36
C LEU A 226 -1.41 11.71 13.84
N ARG A 227 -2.04 12.49 12.95
CA ARG A 227 -2.79 13.69 13.34
C ARG A 227 -3.91 13.39 14.33
N ARG A 228 -4.59 12.24 14.21
CA ARG A 228 -5.62 11.84 15.18
C ARG A 228 -5.04 11.43 16.53
N ILE A 229 -3.89 10.72 16.52
CA ILE A 229 -3.26 10.22 17.75
C ILE A 229 -2.45 11.34 18.43
N TYR A 230 -1.77 12.18 17.66
CA TYR A 230 -0.88 13.25 18.12
C TYR A 230 -1.29 14.60 17.50
N PRO A 231 -2.45 15.17 17.86
CA PRO A 231 -3.02 16.36 17.19
C PRO A 231 -2.11 17.59 17.27
N ASN A 232 -1.33 17.72 18.33
CA ASN A 232 -0.46 18.87 18.60
C ASN A 232 1.01 18.64 18.17
N SER A 233 1.35 17.46 17.64
CA SER A 233 2.72 17.18 17.20
C SER A 233 2.96 17.73 15.79
N PRO A 234 4.05 18.47 15.55
CA PRO A 234 4.47 18.79 14.20
C PRO A 234 4.74 17.52 13.41
N LEU A 235 4.28 17.48 12.16
CA LEU A 235 4.59 16.41 11.22
C LEU A 235 5.46 16.95 10.09
N VAL A 236 6.40 16.12 9.64
CA VAL A 236 7.21 16.38 8.43
C VAL A 236 7.20 15.11 7.60
N ILE A 237 6.82 15.23 6.32
CA ILE A 237 6.94 14.14 5.35
C ILE A 237 8.38 14.16 4.82
N ALA A 238 9.11 13.08 5.05
CA ALA A 238 10.42 12.85 4.46
C ALA A 238 10.24 11.99 3.21
N GLY A 239 10.17 12.62 2.05
CA GLY A 239 9.88 11.99 0.76
C GLY A 239 11.14 11.45 0.09
N ASP A 240 10.95 10.38 -0.68
CA ASP A 240 11.95 9.91 -1.62
C ASP A 240 11.95 10.86 -2.86
N ASP A 241 13.10 10.99 -3.51
CA ASP A 241 13.30 11.85 -4.67
C ASP A 241 13.74 11.00 -5.88
N ASP A 242 12.77 10.36 -6.53
CA ASP A 242 12.96 9.41 -7.64
C ASP A 242 13.43 10.12 -8.93
N ARG A 243 14.59 10.79 -8.87
CA ARG A 243 15.10 11.71 -9.89
C ARG A 243 15.18 11.13 -11.30
N GLN A 244 15.37 9.80 -11.44
CA GLN A 244 15.40 9.11 -12.73
C GLN A 244 14.03 8.69 -13.25
N THR A 245 13.00 8.64 -12.39
CA THR A 245 11.69 8.16 -12.76
C THR A 245 10.83 9.30 -13.29
N LYS A 246 10.26 9.13 -14.48
CA LYS A 246 9.39 10.16 -15.08
C LYS A 246 8.25 10.53 -14.12
N GLY A 247 8.11 11.82 -13.84
CA GLY A 247 7.11 12.36 -12.93
C GLY A 247 7.46 12.25 -11.46
N ASN A 248 8.64 11.72 -11.13
CA ASN A 248 9.17 11.62 -9.76
C ASN A 248 8.09 11.23 -8.73
N PRO A 249 7.62 9.97 -8.74
CA PRO A 249 6.45 9.55 -7.97
C PRO A 249 6.62 9.67 -6.47
N GLY A 250 7.83 9.47 -5.94
CA GLY A 250 8.14 9.65 -4.52
C GLY A 250 7.93 11.09 -4.09
N ARG A 251 8.56 12.04 -4.79
CA ARG A 251 8.43 13.49 -4.55
C ARG A 251 6.97 13.93 -4.68
N THR A 252 6.32 13.60 -5.78
CA THR A 252 4.93 13.99 -6.04
C THR A 252 3.98 13.49 -4.95
N SER A 253 4.17 12.25 -4.48
CA SER A 253 3.35 11.66 -3.42
C SER A 253 3.59 12.34 -2.06
N ALA A 254 4.86 12.66 -1.76
CA ALA A 254 5.23 13.33 -0.51
C ALA A 254 4.70 14.77 -0.46
N GLU A 255 4.87 15.55 -1.52
CA GLU A 255 4.36 16.92 -1.64
C GLU A 255 2.83 16.96 -1.50
N ARG A 256 2.13 16.07 -2.22
CA ARG A 256 0.67 15.94 -2.11
C ARG A 256 0.20 15.55 -0.70
N ALA A 257 0.91 14.63 -0.06
CA ALA A 257 0.58 14.22 1.32
C ALA A 257 0.79 15.39 2.30
N ALA A 258 1.90 16.12 2.19
CA ALA A 258 2.22 17.26 3.03
C ALA A 258 1.19 18.40 2.86
N GLU A 259 0.82 18.72 1.61
CA GLU A 259 -0.22 19.72 1.31
C GLU A 259 -1.56 19.35 1.97
N GLN A 260 -2.04 18.11 1.80
CA GLN A 260 -3.32 17.67 2.36
C GLN A 260 -3.31 17.56 3.89
N LEU A 261 -2.14 17.35 4.50
CA LEU A 261 -1.96 17.31 5.96
C LEU A 261 -1.67 18.68 6.57
N GLY A 262 -1.41 19.70 5.75
CA GLY A 262 -0.96 21.00 6.23
C GLY A 262 0.33 20.90 7.06
N CYS A 263 1.35 20.16 6.55
CA CYS A 263 2.60 19.95 7.26
C CYS A 263 3.83 20.17 6.37
N GLY A 264 5.03 20.13 6.96
CA GLY A 264 6.27 20.28 6.24
C GLY A 264 6.59 19.06 5.37
N VAL A 265 7.38 19.28 4.32
CA VAL A 265 7.98 18.22 3.49
C VAL A 265 9.48 18.47 3.36
N MET A 266 10.26 17.39 3.33
CA MET A 266 11.70 17.44 3.10
C MET A 266 12.13 16.32 2.17
N PHE A 267 13.23 16.57 1.46
CA PHE A 267 13.85 15.61 0.54
C PHE A 267 15.35 15.55 0.82
N PRO A 268 16.06 14.51 0.37
CA PRO A 268 17.51 14.47 0.51
C PRO A 268 18.16 15.72 -0.10
N PRO A 269 19.06 16.40 0.64
CA PRO A 269 19.68 17.66 0.19
C PRO A 269 20.85 17.36 -0.77
N TRP A 270 20.52 17.00 -2.01
CA TRP A 270 21.53 16.69 -3.04
C TRP A 270 22.41 17.90 -3.37
N SER A 271 23.73 17.69 -3.37
CA SER A 271 24.71 18.72 -3.77
C SER A 271 24.88 18.80 -5.28
N GLY A 272 24.43 17.78 -6.01
CA GLY A 272 24.64 17.60 -7.44
C GLY A 272 25.85 16.73 -7.79
N ALA A 273 26.64 16.31 -6.81
CA ALA A 273 27.76 15.38 -7.00
C ALA A 273 27.32 13.90 -6.88
N GLU A 274 26.17 13.68 -6.27
CA GLU A 274 25.64 12.33 -6.02
C GLU A 274 25.07 11.69 -7.28
N PRO A 275 25.31 10.37 -7.48
CA PRO A 275 24.70 9.62 -8.57
C PRO A 275 23.19 9.82 -8.63
N ILE A 276 22.65 10.03 -9.84
CA ILE A 276 21.25 10.37 -10.04
C ILE A 276 20.28 9.21 -9.69
N ASN A 277 20.78 7.98 -9.58
CA ASN A 277 20.00 6.79 -9.20
C ASN A 277 19.75 6.70 -7.68
N LEU A 278 20.41 7.51 -6.87
CA LEU A 278 20.11 7.61 -5.44
C LEU A 278 18.81 8.40 -5.24
N SER A 279 17.94 7.95 -4.35
CA SER A 279 16.60 8.51 -4.23
C SER A 279 16.17 8.86 -2.79
N ASP A 280 16.77 8.29 -1.76
CA ASP A 280 16.32 8.47 -0.39
C ASP A 280 17.45 8.94 0.56
N PHE A 281 17.09 9.27 1.80
CA PHE A 281 18.04 9.73 2.82
C PHE A 281 19.06 8.66 3.22
N ASN A 282 18.71 7.38 3.14
CA ASN A 282 19.64 6.30 3.41
C ASN A 282 20.68 6.14 2.28
N ASP A 283 20.23 6.30 1.04
CA ASP A 283 21.13 6.31 -0.11
C ASP A 283 22.12 7.48 -0.01
N LEU A 284 21.65 8.69 0.35
CA LEU A 284 22.52 9.86 0.52
C LEU A 284 23.55 9.65 1.65
N LYS A 285 23.10 9.15 2.82
CA LYS A 285 23.99 8.83 3.93
C LYS A 285 25.08 7.84 3.51
N ASN A 286 24.67 6.72 2.90
CA ASN A 286 25.61 5.68 2.49
C ASN A 286 26.65 6.21 1.48
N TRP A 287 26.23 7.03 0.52
CA TRP A 287 27.14 7.65 -0.43
C TRP A 287 28.14 8.58 0.25
N GLN A 288 27.70 9.39 1.23
CA GLN A 288 28.58 10.29 1.99
C GLN A 288 29.57 9.54 2.90
N GLU A 289 29.18 8.39 3.42
CA GLU A 289 30.02 7.53 4.27
C GLU A 289 30.92 6.60 3.47
N GLY A 290 30.79 6.53 2.15
CA GLY A 290 31.62 5.70 1.26
C GLY A 290 31.23 4.23 1.22
N TYR A 291 29.95 3.91 1.48
CA TYR A 291 29.40 2.56 1.39
C TYR A 291 28.97 2.21 -0.04
#